data_6f989fa4f91fbe0de9f56192e56581cc
#
_entry.id   6f989fa4f91fbe0de9f56192e56581cc
#
_cell.length_a   1.000
_cell.length_b   1.000
_cell.length_c   1.000
_cell.angle_alpha   90.00
_cell.angle_beta   90.00
_cell.angle_gamma   90.00
#
_symmetry.space_group_name_H-M   'P 1'
#
loop_
_entity.id
_entity.type
_entity.pdbx_description
1 polymer ?
#
loop_
_entity_poly.entity_id
_entity_poly.type
_entity_poly.pdbx_seq_one_letter_code
_entity_poly.pdbx_strand_id
1 'polypeptide(L)'
;QGRRLFVERVRIDGVIRDAKSDQMLLKGNEVVLSGRREFVIGEEDWIGDEVNDIELLDFPAETLPVLISRKEYAGMTVAKLRKLPVMHGVSIKSIKRAGINIPVLAATTIDPGDMLELVGTKLEVNAAADTLGYADRPTNQTDMIFVGLGIFLGGVVGALAIHFGGCLLYTSPSP
;
A
#
# COMPACT_ATOMS: atom_id res chain seq x y z
N GLN A 1 11.05 -25.42 10.92
CA GLN A 1 10.22 -24.50 10.12
C GLN A 1 9.32 -23.79 11.11
N GLY A 2 9.61 -22.50 11.39
CA GLY A 2 8.87 -21.74 12.38
C GLY A 2 7.46 -21.47 11.89
N ARG A 3 6.48 -21.88 12.67
CA ARG A 3 5.10 -21.45 12.54
C ARG A 3 5.07 -19.94 12.70
N ARG A 4 4.51 -19.20 11.75
CA ARG A 4 4.39 -17.75 11.83
C ARG A 4 2.93 -17.40 11.85
N LEU A 5 2.44 -17.12 13.03
CA LEU A 5 1.18 -16.47 13.29
C LEU A 5 1.49 -15.04 13.73
N PHE A 6 0.72 -14.12 13.26
CA PHE A 6 0.81 -12.72 13.65
C PHE A 6 -0.47 -12.35 14.35
N VAL A 7 -0.35 -11.60 15.43
CA VAL A 7 -1.48 -10.97 16.08
C VAL A 7 -1.63 -9.59 15.46
N GLU A 8 -2.73 -9.35 14.76
CA GLU A 8 -2.98 -8.09 14.05
C GLU A 8 -3.69 -7.09 14.97
N ARG A 9 -4.72 -7.55 15.65
CA ARG A 9 -5.53 -6.74 16.55
C ARG A 9 -5.85 -7.48 17.82
N VAL A 10 -6.10 -6.69 18.85
CA VAL A 10 -6.55 -7.20 20.15
C VAL A 10 -7.70 -6.35 20.66
N ARG A 11 -8.68 -7.00 21.29
CA ARG A 11 -9.68 -6.34 22.11
C ARG A 11 -9.36 -6.59 23.56
N ILE A 12 -9.12 -5.49 24.30
CA ILE A 12 -8.84 -5.49 25.74
C ILE A 12 -9.84 -4.54 26.38
N ASP A 13 -10.59 -5.02 27.35
CA ASP A 13 -11.61 -4.24 28.07
C ASP A 13 -12.62 -3.55 27.13
N GLY A 14 -13.01 -4.23 26.05
CA GLY A 14 -13.93 -3.72 25.05
C GLY A 14 -13.34 -2.71 24.06
N VAL A 15 -12.05 -2.37 24.17
CA VAL A 15 -11.36 -1.44 23.26
C VAL A 15 -10.50 -2.19 22.26
N ILE A 16 -10.76 -1.96 20.96
CA ILE A 16 -9.98 -2.54 19.87
C ILE A 16 -8.72 -1.69 19.64
N ARG A 17 -7.57 -2.36 19.59
CA ARG A 17 -6.27 -1.75 19.34
C ARG A 17 -5.44 -2.62 18.40
N ASP A 18 -4.54 -2.00 17.64
CA ASP A 18 -3.54 -2.73 16.88
C ASP A 18 -2.58 -3.42 17.84
N ALA A 19 -2.23 -4.67 17.54
CA ALA A 19 -1.35 -5.45 18.40
C ALA A 19 0.08 -4.91 18.36
N LYS A 20 0.71 -4.81 19.53
CA LYS A 20 2.12 -4.46 19.64
C LYS A 20 2.94 -5.70 19.97
N SER A 21 4.19 -5.76 19.51
CA SER A 21 5.08 -6.91 19.70
C SER A 21 5.43 -7.20 21.18
N ASP A 22 5.28 -6.21 22.04
CA ASP A 22 5.54 -6.29 23.49
C ASP A 22 4.25 -6.38 24.33
N GLN A 23 3.10 -6.53 23.68
CA GLN A 23 1.81 -6.52 24.36
C GLN A 23 1.56 -7.83 25.07
N MET A 24 1.26 -7.76 26.37
CA MET A 24 0.82 -8.90 27.15
C MET A 24 -0.65 -9.19 26.89
N LEU A 25 -0.95 -10.42 26.51
CA LEU A 25 -2.31 -10.92 26.34
C LEU A 25 -2.77 -11.65 27.62
N LEU A 26 -3.97 -11.38 28.04
CA LEU A 26 -4.60 -12.01 29.19
C LEU A 26 -5.73 -12.93 28.73
N LYS A 27 -6.05 -13.92 29.57
CA LYS A 27 -7.21 -14.78 29.32
C LYS A 27 -8.49 -13.93 29.28
N GLY A 28 -9.25 -14.09 28.19
CA GLY A 28 -10.47 -13.30 27.95
C GLY A 28 -10.25 -12.12 26.99
N ASN A 29 -9.01 -11.87 26.55
CA ASN A 29 -8.78 -10.96 25.44
C ASN A 29 -9.14 -11.65 24.12
N GLU A 30 -9.73 -10.92 23.20
CA GLU A 30 -10.00 -11.38 21.85
C GLU A 30 -8.88 -10.90 20.93
N VAL A 31 -8.42 -11.77 20.04
CA VAL A 31 -7.29 -11.47 19.15
C VAL A 31 -7.61 -11.84 17.72
N VAL A 32 -7.15 -11.02 16.76
CA VAL A 32 -7.15 -11.37 15.34
C VAL A 32 -5.80 -11.96 14.99
N LEU A 33 -5.82 -13.18 14.51
CA LEU A 33 -4.63 -13.87 14.05
C LEU A 33 -4.59 -13.89 12.54
N SER A 34 -3.45 -13.54 11.98
CA SER A 34 -3.15 -13.73 10.57
C SER A 34 -2.02 -14.73 10.38
N GLY A 35 -2.11 -15.49 9.31
CA GLY A 35 -1.10 -16.50 9.00
C GLY A 35 -1.50 -17.37 7.84
N ARG A 36 -0.69 -18.38 7.54
CA ARG A 36 -1.09 -19.40 6.58
C ARG A 36 -2.22 -20.24 7.17
N ARG A 37 -3.21 -20.56 6.35
CA ARG A 37 -4.38 -21.32 6.75
C ARG A 37 -4.03 -22.61 7.52
N GLU A 38 -2.99 -23.33 7.07
CA GLU A 38 -2.50 -24.55 7.70
C GLU A 38 -1.94 -24.35 9.14
N PHE A 39 -1.65 -23.10 9.53
CA PHE A 39 -1.16 -22.78 10.87
C PHE A 39 -2.23 -22.09 11.73
N VAL A 40 -3.27 -21.55 11.12
CA VAL A 40 -4.39 -20.94 11.84
C VAL A 40 -5.37 -22.03 12.27
N ILE A 41 -5.64 -23.01 11.40
CA ILE A 41 -6.53 -24.12 11.70
C ILE A 41 -5.82 -25.09 12.67
N GLY A 42 -6.42 -25.34 13.80
CA GLY A 42 -5.89 -26.25 14.82
C GLY A 42 -5.16 -25.57 15.97
N GLU A 43 -5.17 -24.25 16.05
CA GLU A 43 -4.61 -23.49 17.17
C GLU A 43 -5.65 -23.20 18.28
N GLU A 44 -6.88 -23.70 18.10
CA GLU A 44 -7.99 -23.56 19.06
C GLU A 44 -7.63 -24.13 20.45
N ASP A 45 -6.81 -25.18 20.49
CA ASP A 45 -6.43 -25.87 21.73
C ASP A 45 -5.64 -24.97 22.72
N TRP A 46 -4.90 -23.98 22.22
CA TRP A 46 -4.06 -23.14 23.07
C TRP A 46 -4.41 -21.64 23.05
N ILE A 47 -5.10 -21.17 22.01
CA ILE A 47 -5.55 -19.77 21.91
C ILE A 47 -6.96 -19.63 22.47
N GLY A 48 -7.88 -20.49 22.04
CA GLY A 48 -9.29 -20.45 22.40
C GLY A 48 -10.20 -20.57 21.20
N ASP A 49 -11.50 -20.59 21.46
CA ASP A 49 -12.53 -20.75 20.45
C ASP A 49 -12.61 -19.54 19.51
N GLU A 50 -12.94 -19.80 18.24
CA GLU A 50 -13.17 -18.76 17.26
C GLU A 50 -14.42 -17.94 17.61
N VAL A 51 -14.26 -16.62 17.71
CA VAL A 51 -15.37 -15.68 17.94
C VAL A 51 -15.73 -14.97 16.63
N ASN A 52 -17.02 -14.90 16.33
CA ASN A 52 -17.51 -14.18 15.16
C ASN A 52 -17.71 -12.70 15.49
N ASP A 53 -16.64 -11.93 15.41
CA ASP A 53 -16.63 -10.50 15.67
C ASP A 53 -16.23 -9.72 14.41
N ILE A 54 -17.24 -9.16 13.74
CA ILE A 54 -17.06 -8.41 12.49
C ILE A 54 -16.28 -7.11 12.75
N GLU A 55 -16.52 -6.45 13.88
CA GLU A 55 -15.86 -5.17 14.21
C GLU A 55 -14.36 -5.37 14.45
N LEU A 56 -13.99 -6.44 15.09
CA LEU A 56 -12.60 -6.79 15.33
C LEU A 56 -11.89 -7.20 14.02
N LEU A 57 -12.60 -7.82 13.08
CA LEU A 57 -12.09 -8.23 11.77
C LEU A 57 -12.09 -7.09 10.74
N ASP A 58 -12.84 -6.02 10.96
CA ASP A 58 -12.90 -4.86 10.05
C ASP A 58 -11.69 -3.95 10.25
N PHE A 59 -10.53 -4.39 9.78
CA PHE A 59 -9.35 -3.54 9.71
C PHE A 59 -9.07 -3.15 8.26
N PRO A 60 -8.82 -1.85 7.99
CA PRO A 60 -8.55 -1.39 6.65
C PRO A 60 -7.17 -1.92 6.20
N ALA A 61 -7.19 -2.97 5.38
CA ALA A 61 -5.99 -3.38 4.66
C ALA A 61 -5.74 -2.37 3.53
N GLU A 62 -4.57 -1.74 3.56
CA GLU A 62 -4.13 -0.85 2.48
C GLU A 62 -3.26 -1.66 1.50
N THR A 63 -3.48 -1.43 0.23
CA THR A 63 -2.62 -1.93 -0.83
C THR A 63 -1.80 -0.77 -1.36
N LEU A 64 -0.48 -0.85 -1.25
CA LEU A 64 0.43 0.22 -1.64
C LEU A 64 1.48 -0.30 -2.63
N PRO A 65 1.55 0.24 -3.85
CA PRO A 65 2.66 -0.02 -4.76
C PRO A 65 3.92 0.68 -4.26
N VAL A 66 5.01 -0.06 -4.14
CA VAL A 66 6.31 0.44 -3.68
C VAL A 66 7.37 0.13 -4.71
N LEU A 67 8.02 1.17 -5.23
CA LEU A 67 9.16 1.06 -6.12
C LEU A 67 10.42 0.78 -5.31
N ILE A 68 11.07 -0.34 -5.57
CA ILE A 68 12.36 -0.68 -4.95
C ILE A 68 13.44 0.22 -5.53
N SER A 69 13.96 1.13 -4.72
CA SER A 69 15.02 2.06 -5.13
C SER A 69 16.34 1.84 -4.40
N ARG A 70 16.30 1.19 -3.24
CA ARG A 70 17.50 0.98 -2.43
C ARG A 70 18.29 -0.23 -2.91
N LYS A 71 19.58 0.01 -3.18
CA LYS A 71 20.51 -1.01 -3.70
C LYS A 71 20.77 -2.16 -2.73
N GLU A 72 20.54 -1.95 -1.44
CA GLU A 72 20.73 -2.99 -0.40
C GLU A 72 19.77 -4.18 -0.56
N TYR A 73 18.64 -3.99 -1.24
CA TYR A 73 17.67 -5.05 -1.52
C TYR A 73 17.86 -5.68 -2.90
N ALA A 74 18.81 -5.20 -3.70
CA ALA A 74 19.12 -5.73 -5.03
C ALA A 74 19.59 -7.19 -4.95
N GLY A 75 19.00 -8.06 -5.75
CA GLY A 75 19.30 -9.49 -5.77
C GLY A 75 18.82 -10.27 -4.54
N MET A 76 18.12 -9.62 -3.60
CA MET A 76 17.53 -10.30 -2.45
C MET A 76 16.36 -11.16 -2.89
N THR A 77 16.26 -12.37 -2.38
CA THR A 77 15.08 -13.22 -2.65
C THR A 77 13.87 -12.78 -1.84
N VAL A 78 12.67 -13.02 -2.37
CA VAL A 78 11.40 -12.78 -1.66
C VAL A 78 11.39 -13.47 -0.29
N ALA A 79 11.97 -14.68 -0.19
CA ALA A 79 12.08 -15.39 1.09
C ALA A 79 12.92 -14.65 2.12
N LYS A 80 14.01 -13.98 1.69
CA LYS A 80 14.86 -13.17 2.57
C LYS A 80 14.15 -11.84 2.92
N LEU A 81 13.54 -11.18 1.94
CA LEU A 81 12.81 -9.93 2.15
C LEU A 81 11.71 -10.10 3.20
N ARG A 82 10.90 -11.17 3.08
CA ARG A 82 9.83 -11.48 4.05
C ARG A 82 10.32 -11.71 5.48
N LYS A 83 11.63 -11.97 5.67
CA LYS A 83 12.23 -12.16 7.01
C LYS A 83 12.65 -10.87 7.67
N LEU A 84 12.67 -9.76 6.95
CA LEU A 84 13.04 -8.47 7.51
C LEU A 84 11.99 -8.01 8.53
N PRO A 85 12.40 -7.35 9.61
CA PRO A 85 11.47 -6.82 10.60
C PRO A 85 10.42 -5.88 10.00
N VAL A 86 10.82 -5.11 8.99
CA VAL A 86 9.95 -4.14 8.28
C VAL A 86 8.81 -4.82 7.51
N MET A 87 8.92 -6.11 7.22
CA MET A 87 7.89 -6.90 6.53
C MET A 87 6.96 -7.64 7.50
N HIS A 88 7.04 -7.35 8.80
CA HIS A 88 6.06 -7.87 9.76
C HIS A 88 4.71 -7.24 9.47
N GLY A 89 3.65 -8.06 9.41
CA GLY A 89 2.31 -7.62 9.06
C GLY A 89 2.10 -7.21 7.60
N VAL A 90 3.16 -7.26 6.77
CA VAL A 90 3.09 -6.88 5.36
C VAL A 90 3.26 -8.09 4.45
N SER A 91 2.34 -8.24 3.51
CA SER A 91 2.36 -9.28 2.47
C SER A 91 2.68 -8.69 1.11
N ILE A 92 3.42 -9.44 0.29
CA ILE A 92 3.67 -9.08 -1.11
C ILE A 92 2.59 -9.75 -1.95
N LYS A 93 1.71 -8.95 -2.56
CA LYS A 93 0.63 -9.40 -3.42
C LYS A 93 1.10 -9.66 -4.85
N SER A 94 1.86 -8.74 -5.41
CA SER A 94 2.40 -8.84 -6.77
C SER A 94 3.77 -8.18 -6.89
N ILE A 95 4.54 -8.59 -7.90
CA ILE A 95 5.80 -7.98 -8.29
C ILE A 95 5.69 -7.63 -9.76
N LYS A 96 5.97 -6.38 -10.13
CA LYS A 96 6.02 -5.92 -11.53
C LYS A 96 7.43 -5.43 -11.85
N ARG A 97 8.02 -5.95 -12.92
CA ARG A 97 9.31 -5.54 -13.47
C ARG A 97 9.11 -5.05 -14.90
N ALA A 98 9.45 -3.80 -15.16
CA ALA A 98 9.21 -3.16 -16.48
C ALA A 98 7.77 -3.37 -16.99
N GLY A 99 6.77 -3.31 -16.11
CA GLY A 99 5.35 -3.50 -16.45
C GLY A 99 4.88 -4.96 -16.53
N ILE A 100 5.79 -5.94 -16.44
CA ILE A 100 5.48 -7.38 -16.52
C ILE A 100 5.32 -7.94 -15.11
N ASN A 101 4.25 -8.72 -14.89
CA ASN A 101 4.04 -9.41 -13.62
C ASN A 101 5.00 -10.58 -13.48
N ILE A 102 5.73 -10.62 -12.36
CA ILE A 102 6.65 -11.70 -11.99
C ILE A 102 6.01 -12.54 -10.88
N PRO A 103 6.12 -13.90 -10.96
CA PRO A 103 5.59 -14.75 -9.91
C PRO A 103 6.23 -14.48 -8.54
N VAL A 104 5.40 -14.36 -7.50
CA VAL A 104 5.84 -14.12 -6.11
C VAL A 104 6.24 -15.44 -5.46
N LEU A 105 7.35 -16.04 -5.89
CA LEU A 105 7.89 -17.27 -5.32
C LEU A 105 8.98 -16.94 -4.29
N ALA A 106 9.25 -17.88 -3.39
CA ALA A 106 10.29 -17.74 -2.36
C ALA A 106 11.69 -17.49 -2.95
N ALA A 107 11.97 -18.06 -4.11
CA ALA A 107 13.25 -17.94 -4.84
C ALA A 107 13.31 -16.73 -5.77
N THR A 108 12.19 -16.05 -6.04
CA THR A 108 12.18 -14.86 -6.91
C THR A 108 13.10 -13.79 -6.34
N THR A 109 14.01 -13.29 -7.15
CA THR A 109 14.90 -12.17 -6.79
C THR A 109 14.24 -10.84 -7.07
N ILE A 110 14.52 -9.86 -6.23
CA ILE A 110 14.04 -8.48 -6.32
C ILE A 110 15.17 -7.63 -6.82
N ASP A 111 14.89 -6.78 -7.80
CA ASP A 111 15.87 -5.88 -8.38
C ASP A 111 15.43 -4.41 -8.21
N PRO A 112 16.36 -3.46 -8.20
CA PRO A 112 16.02 -2.03 -8.23
C PRO A 112 15.18 -1.72 -9.47
N GLY A 113 14.11 -0.97 -9.28
CA GLY A 113 13.13 -0.69 -10.33
C GLY A 113 11.94 -1.66 -10.36
N ASP A 114 11.96 -2.71 -9.54
CA ASP A 114 10.77 -3.54 -9.33
C ASP A 114 9.72 -2.77 -8.54
N MET A 115 8.47 -2.92 -8.93
CA MET A 115 7.32 -2.41 -8.19
C MET A 115 6.68 -3.56 -7.43
N LEU A 116 6.70 -3.48 -6.10
CA LEU A 116 6.07 -4.44 -5.21
C LEU A 116 4.72 -3.89 -4.74
N GLU A 117 3.67 -4.64 -4.95
CA GLU A 117 2.35 -4.34 -4.38
C GLU A 117 2.27 -4.95 -2.98
N LEU A 118 2.41 -4.09 -1.97
CA LEU A 118 2.39 -4.47 -0.56
C LEU A 118 0.97 -4.37 0.00
N VAL A 119 0.58 -5.32 0.85
CA VAL A 119 -0.73 -5.36 1.52
C VAL A 119 -0.51 -5.57 3.00
N GLY A 120 -1.16 -4.77 3.82
CA GLY A 120 -1.10 -4.85 5.27
C GLY A 120 -1.86 -3.69 5.90
N THR A 121 -1.68 -3.45 7.19
CA THR A 121 -2.23 -2.26 7.83
C THR A 121 -1.54 -1.01 7.28
N LYS A 122 -2.25 0.12 7.29
CA LYS A 122 -1.73 1.39 6.77
C LYS A 122 -0.38 1.77 7.39
N LEU A 123 -0.22 1.53 8.68
CA LEU A 123 1.00 1.88 9.41
C LEU A 123 2.18 1.00 8.97
N GLU A 124 1.97 -0.31 8.88
CA GLU A 124 3.02 -1.26 8.51
C GLU A 124 3.44 -1.14 7.06
N VAL A 125 2.45 -0.98 6.16
CA VAL A 125 2.73 -0.80 4.72
C VAL A 125 3.51 0.49 4.47
N ASN A 126 3.18 1.59 5.17
CA ASN A 126 3.94 2.83 5.05
C ASN A 126 5.37 2.69 5.59
N ALA A 127 5.55 2.06 6.76
CA ALA A 127 6.89 1.80 7.31
C ALA A 127 7.73 0.92 6.38
N ALA A 128 7.12 -0.10 5.76
CA ALA A 128 7.77 -0.93 4.76
C ALA A 128 8.15 -0.12 3.51
N ALA A 129 7.26 0.72 3.02
CA ALA A 129 7.50 1.56 1.84
C ALA A 129 8.68 2.52 2.06
N ASP A 130 8.73 3.23 3.18
CA ASP A 130 9.80 4.17 3.53
C ASP A 130 11.17 3.46 3.63
N THR A 131 11.16 2.20 4.03
CA THR A 131 12.39 1.40 4.15
C THR A 131 12.82 0.80 2.82
N LEU A 132 11.90 0.32 1.99
CA LEU A 132 12.21 -0.38 0.74
C LEU A 132 12.46 0.57 -0.43
N GLY A 133 11.81 1.74 -0.44
CA GLY A 133 11.95 2.66 -1.54
C GLY A 133 10.91 3.78 -1.55
N TYR A 134 10.25 3.98 -2.67
CA TYR A 134 9.24 5.02 -2.86
C TYR A 134 7.85 4.42 -2.99
N ALA A 135 6.93 4.90 -2.17
CA ALA A 135 5.51 4.59 -2.31
C ALA A 135 4.96 5.31 -3.55
N ASP A 136 4.50 4.56 -4.53
CA ASP A 136 3.73 5.10 -5.64
C ASP A 136 2.27 5.23 -5.21
N ARG A 137 1.95 6.39 -4.65
CA ARG A 137 0.57 6.70 -4.26
C ARG A 137 -0.11 7.31 -5.48
N PRO A 138 -1.09 6.63 -6.09
CA PRO A 138 -1.87 7.25 -7.14
C PRO A 138 -2.55 8.47 -6.53
N THR A 139 -2.03 9.64 -6.83
CA THR A 139 -2.69 10.90 -6.54
C THR A 139 -3.88 11.00 -7.49
N ASN A 140 -5.03 10.49 -7.06
CA ASN A 140 -6.31 10.69 -7.77
C ASN A 140 -6.78 12.15 -7.73
N GLN A 141 -5.95 13.04 -7.21
CA GLN A 141 -6.14 14.47 -7.34
C GLN A 141 -5.47 14.90 -8.65
N THR A 142 -6.21 14.78 -9.75
CA THR A 142 -5.98 15.71 -10.87
C THR A 142 -5.95 17.09 -10.23
N ASP A 143 -4.83 17.78 -10.40
CA ASP A 143 -4.62 19.08 -9.74
C ASP A 143 -5.54 20.09 -10.42
N MET A 144 -6.84 19.99 -10.08
CA MET A 144 -7.92 20.83 -10.62
C MET A 144 -7.58 22.30 -10.49
N ILE A 145 -6.74 22.65 -9.51
CA ILE A 145 -6.26 24.01 -9.29
C ILE A 145 -5.36 24.45 -10.44
N PHE A 146 -4.41 23.59 -10.86
CA PHE A 146 -3.53 23.95 -12.00
C PHE A 146 -4.29 23.96 -13.33
N VAL A 147 -5.23 23.04 -13.51
CA VAL A 147 -6.10 23.03 -14.70
C VAL A 147 -6.96 24.30 -14.72
N GLY A 148 -7.62 24.62 -13.63
CA GLY A 148 -8.43 25.84 -13.49
C GLY A 148 -7.62 27.12 -13.69
N LEU A 149 -6.42 27.18 -13.10
CA LEU A 149 -5.51 28.32 -13.26
C LEU A 149 -5.05 28.45 -14.71
N GLY A 150 -4.74 27.35 -15.37
CA GLY A 150 -4.35 27.34 -16.79
C GLY A 150 -5.46 27.87 -17.70
N ILE A 151 -6.70 27.44 -17.48
CA ILE A 151 -7.87 27.92 -18.23
C ILE A 151 -8.09 29.41 -17.96
N PHE A 152 -8.01 29.86 -16.71
CA PHE A 152 -8.18 31.25 -16.33
C PHE A 152 -7.12 32.15 -16.97
N LEU A 153 -5.84 31.80 -16.85
CA LEU A 153 -4.74 32.55 -17.44
C LEU A 153 -4.81 32.57 -18.98
N GLY A 154 -5.14 31.43 -19.59
CA GLY A 154 -5.35 31.37 -21.04
C GLY A 154 -6.49 32.26 -21.51
N GLY A 155 -7.59 32.28 -20.76
CA GLY A 155 -8.71 33.19 -21.04
C GLY A 155 -8.35 34.67 -20.91
N VAL A 156 -7.59 35.03 -19.86
CA VAL A 156 -7.12 36.42 -19.66
C VAL A 156 -6.17 36.86 -20.79
N VAL A 157 -5.20 36.02 -21.15
CA VAL A 157 -4.26 36.30 -22.24
C VAL A 157 -5.01 36.41 -23.57
N GLY A 158 -5.98 35.52 -23.84
CA GLY A 158 -6.82 35.57 -25.03
C GLY A 158 -7.66 36.85 -25.09
N ALA A 159 -8.26 37.29 -23.98
CA ALA A 159 -9.02 38.55 -23.91
C ALA A 159 -8.15 39.77 -24.14
N LEU A 160 -6.92 39.78 -23.56
CA LEU A 160 -5.95 40.86 -23.82
C LEU A 160 -5.48 40.92 -25.25
N ALA A 161 -5.22 39.76 -25.90
CA ALA A 161 -4.82 39.69 -27.29
C ALA A 161 -5.89 40.25 -28.25
N ILE A 162 -7.18 40.05 -27.93
CA ILE A 162 -8.30 40.62 -28.71
C ILE A 162 -8.35 42.14 -28.55
N HIS A 163 -7.94 42.67 -27.41
CA HIS A 163 -8.00 44.13 -27.13
C HIS A 163 -6.84 44.92 -27.75
N PHE A 164 -5.65 44.28 -27.94
CA PHE A 164 -4.45 44.93 -28.49
C PHE A 164 -4.29 44.73 -30.02
N GLY A 165 -4.93 43.77 -30.60
CA GLY A 165 -4.83 43.47 -32.03
C GLY A 165 -6.16 43.58 -32.72
N GLY A 166 -6.54 44.76 -33.17
CA GLY A 166 -7.72 44.97 -34.00
C GLY A 166 -7.70 44.28 -35.36
N CYS A 167 -7.19 43.06 -35.40
CA CYS A 167 -7.19 42.17 -36.58
C CYS A 167 -7.77 40.82 -36.19
N LEU A 168 -9.07 40.66 -36.36
CA LEU A 168 -9.71 39.36 -36.36
C LEU A 168 -9.22 38.58 -37.55
N LEU A 169 -8.24 37.67 -37.36
CA LEU A 169 -7.95 36.59 -38.31
C LEU A 169 -9.12 35.57 -38.29
N TYR A 170 -10.21 35.98 -38.94
CA TYR A 170 -11.28 35.05 -39.28
C TYR A 170 -10.82 34.31 -40.53
N THR A 171 -10.30 33.12 -40.40
CA THR A 171 -10.08 32.21 -41.53
C THR A 171 -11.44 31.65 -41.93
N SER A 172 -12.08 32.33 -42.86
CA SER A 172 -13.23 31.82 -43.61
C SER A 172 -12.79 30.60 -44.42
N PRO A 173 -13.45 29.45 -44.31
CA PRO A 173 -13.26 28.38 -45.29
C PRO A 173 -13.77 28.88 -46.64
N SER A 174 -12.87 28.91 -47.62
CA SER A 174 -13.22 29.19 -49.03
C SER A 174 -13.99 27.99 -49.61
N PRO A 175 -14.98 28.21 -50.48
CA PRO A 175 -15.83 27.18 -51.10
C PRO A 175 -15.05 26.20 -51.99
#